data_54001c4c3b3f32d285fc0e794f8c4130
#
_entry.id   54001c4c3b3f32d285fc0e794f8c4130
#
_cell.length_a   1.000
_cell.length_b   1.000
_cell.length_c   1.000
_cell.angle_alpha   90.00
_cell.angle_beta   90.00
_cell.angle_gamma   90.00
#
_symmetry.space_group_name_H-M   'P 1'
#
loop_
_entity.id
_entity.type
_entity.pdbx_description
1 polymer ?
#
loop_
_entity_poly.entity_id
_entity_poly.type
_entity_poly.pdbx_seq_one_letter_code
_entity_poly.pdbx_strand_id
1 'polypeptide(L)'
;AYYAENLSYDYAREMAVHNPHAAAYYEACRLNRNLHLGLYSLLDIAIHYDGASKEQVAGILKTIGITDPASVDSVYAYLTEEPCSYPKYYVGYLEILKLKEEAMVLWEKDFSLYRFHQFLLEMGPADFQSLREVLPLYAVS
;
A
#
# COMPACT_ATOMS: atom_id res chain seq x y z
N ALA A 1 -7.15 2.54 -5.34
CA ALA A 1 -6.22 3.51 -5.93
C ALA A 1 -4.76 3.05 -5.81
N TYR A 2 -4.21 2.87 -4.59
CA TYR A 2 -2.77 2.60 -4.39
C TYR A 2 -2.30 1.25 -4.97
N TYR A 3 -3.12 0.22 -4.94
CA TYR A 3 -2.83 -1.06 -5.63
C TYR A 3 -2.61 -0.85 -7.14
N ALA A 4 -3.48 -0.07 -7.79
CA ALA A 4 -3.34 0.26 -9.21
C ALA A 4 -2.10 1.14 -9.49
N GLU A 5 -1.75 2.05 -8.58
CA GLU A 5 -0.50 2.83 -8.65
C GLU A 5 0.72 1.90 -8.65
N ASN A 6 0.77 0.90 -7.76
CA ASN A 6 1.87 -0.08 -7.75
C ASN A 6 1.96 -0.89 -9.04
N LEU A 7 0.82 -1.33 -9.60
CA LEU A 7 0.80 -2.00 -10.90
C LEU A 7 1.35 -1.11 -12.03
N SER A 8 1.11 0.19 -11.99
CA SER A 8 1.62 1.10 -13.03
C SER A 8 3.15 1.16 -13.05
N TYR A 9 3.80 1.04 -11.90
CA TYR A 9 5.26 0.93 -11.85
C TYR A 9 5.77 -0.39 -12.43
N ASP A 10 5.07 -1.51 -12.20
CA ASP A 10 5.43 -2.80 -12.79
C ASP A 10 5.32 -2.75 -14.31
N TYR A 11 4.25 -2.21 -14.87
CA TYR A 11 4.10 -1.99 -16.31
C TYR A 11 5.19 -1.05 -16.87
N ALA A 12 5.49 0.05 -16.17
CA ALA A 12 6.55 0.96 -16.61
C ALA A 12 7.91 0.28 -16.67
N ARG A 13 8.22 -0.61 -15.72
CA ARG A 13 9.44 -1.43 -15.72
C ARG A 13 9.47 -2.41 -16.89
N GLU A 14 8.35 -3.09 -17.16
CA GLU A 14 8.24 -4.02 -18.28
C GLU A 14 8.44 -3.30 -19.64
N MET A 15 7.85 -2.12 -19.80
CA MET A 15 8.07 -1.30 -21.00
C MET A 15 9.51 -0.79 -21.14
N ALA A 16 10.20 -0.61 -20.02
CA ALA A 16 11.58 -0.14 -19.98
C ALA A 16 12.62 -1.29 -20.06
N VAL A 17 12.25 -2.49 -20.49
CA VAL A 17 13.11 -3.69 -20.50
C VAL A 17 14.43 -3.49 -21.25
N HIS A 18 14.46 -2.64 -22.27
CA HIS A 18 15.66 -2.31 -23.05
C HIS A 18 16.45 -1.11 -22.46
N ASN A 19 16.00 -0.52 -21.35
CA ASN A 19 16.68 0.57 -20.67
C ASN A 19 16.80 0.26 -19.17
N PRO A 20 17.90 -0.41 -18.74
CA PRO A 20 18.09 -0.80 -17.35
C PRO A 20 18.05 0.37 -16.36
N HIS A 21 18.49 1.57 -16.77
CA HIS A 21 18.46 2.75 -15.91
C HIS A 21 17.01 3.22 -15.67
N ALA A 22 16.18 3.21 -16.71
CA ALA A 22 14.76 3.55 -16.56
C ALA A 22 14.02 2.50 -15.71
N ALA A 23 14.28 1.21 -15.92
CA ALA A 23 13.69 0.15 -15.13
C ALA A 23 14.07 0.28 -13.62
N ALA A 24 15.34 0.54 -13.32
CA ALA A 24 15.82 0.78 -11.96
C ALA A 24 15.19 2.04 -11.35
N TYR A 25 15.02 3.10 -12.13
CA TYR A 25 14.36 4.33 -11.70
C TYR A 25 12.90 4.08 -11.29
N TYR A 26 12.11 3.37 -12.10
CA TYR A 26 10.72 3.05 -11.76
C TYR A 26 10.62 2.17 -10.51
N GLU A 27 11.55 1.21 -10.35
CA GLU A 27 11.60 0.41 -9.13
C GLU A 27 11.93 1.26 -7.89
N ALA A 28 12.90 2.17 -7.99
CA ALA A 28 13.23 3.09 -6.92
C ALA A 28 12.03 3.99 -6.56
N CYS A 29 11.29 4.50 -7.54
CA CYS A 29 10.07 5.28 -7.32
C CYS A 29 9.02 4.46 -6.58
N ARG A 30 8.77 3.22 -7.00
CA ARG A 30 7.83 2.30 -6.36
C ARG A 30 8.19 2.03 -4.90
N LEU A 31 9.45 1.69 -4.63
CA LEU A 31 9.96 1.42 -3.29
C LEU A 31 9.88 2.65 -2.39
N ASN A 32 10.28 3.82 -2.90
CA ASN A 32 10.19 5.09 -2.17
C ASN A 32 8.74 5.43 -1.81
N ARG A 33 7.82 5.22 -2.74
CA ARG A 33 6.39 5.47 -2.50
C ARG A 33 5.80 4.51 -1.45
N ASN A 34 6.17 3.22 -1.52
CA ASN A 34 5.77 2.22 -0.52
C ASN A 34 6.31 2.56 0.87
N LEU A 35 7.60 2.93 0.95
CA LEU A 35 8.24 3.33 2.20
C LEU A 35 7.55 4.56 2.82
N HIS A 36 7.27 5.58 2.00
CA HIS A 36 6.59 6.79 2.45
C HIS A 36 5.20 6.47 3.03
N LEU A 37 4.36 5.75 2.30
CA LEU A 37 3.01 5.42 2.77
C LEU A 37 3.02 4.49 4.00
N GLY A 38 3.93 3.52 4.03
CA GLY A 38 4.09 2.63 5.17
C GLY A 38 4.54 3.37 6.43
N LEU A 39 5.54 4.23 6.30
CA LEU A 39 6.04 5.06 7.40
C LEU A 39 4.95 5.99 7.95
N TYR A 40 4.28 6.75 7.06
CA TYR A 40 3.24 7.68 7.49
C TYR A 40 2.03 6.95 8.10
N SER A 41 1.70 5.76 7.61
CA SER A 41 0.68 4.91 8.24
C SER A 41 1.10 4.45 9.63
N LEU A 42 2.36 4.07 9.82
CA LEU A 42 2.91 3.69 11.11
C LEU A 42 2.87 4.87 12.10
N LEU A 43 3.30 6.05 11.66
CA LEU A 43 3.30 7.26 12.49
C LEU A 43 1.89 7.72 12.84
N ASP A 44 0.95 7.62 11.89
CA ASP A 44 -0.47 7.93 12.12
C ASP A 44 -1.05 7.04 13.25
N ILE A 45 -0.82 5.72 13.16
CA ILE A 45 -1.24 4.78 14.21
C ILE A 45 -0.55 5.10 15.54
N ALA A 46 0.76 5.35 15.52
CA ALA A 46 1.51 5.68 16.73
C ALA A 46 0.96 6.94 17.43
N ILE A 47 0.62 7.98 16.66
CA ILE A 47 0.07 9.23 17.19
C ILE A 47 -1.35 9.02 17.75
N HIS A 48 -2.24 8.45 16.96
CA HIS A 48 -3.67 8.45 17.27
C HIS A 48 -4.13 7.27 18.12
N TYR A 49 -3.44 6.13 18.04
CA TYR A 49 -3.77 4.94 18.80
C TYR A 49 -2.89 4.78 20.04
N ASP A 50 -1.56 4.96 19.89
CA ASP A 50 -0.60 4.78 20.98
C ASP A 50 -0.35 6.08 21.76
N GLY A 51 -0.79 7.24 21.27
CA GLY A 51 -0.60 8.54 21.91
C GLY A 51 0.86 9.04 21.83
N ALA A 52 1.58 8.69 20.77
CA ALA A 52 2.99 9.05 20.62
C ALA A 52 3.20 10.56 20.60
N SER A 53 4.14 11.03 21.43
CA SER A 53 4.55 12.43 21.45
C SER A 53 5.40 12.80 20.23
N LYS A 54 5.56 14.10 19.99
CA LYS A 54 6.43 14.59 18.93
C LYS A 54 7.88 14.10 19.05
N GLU A 55 8.40 13.98 20.27
CA GLU A 55 9.75 13.47 20.56
C GLU A 55 9.87 12.00 20.18
N GLN A 56 8.84 11.19 20.40
CA GLN A 56 8.81 9.79 20.00
C GLN A 56 8.75 9.66 18.47
N VAL A 57 7.92 10.47 17.82
CA VAL A 57 7.87 10.56 16.34
C VAL A 57 9.22 11.00 15.77
N ALA A 58 9.87 12.01 16.38
CA ALA A 58 11.22 12.43 15.99
C ALA A 58 12.24 11.30 16.12
N GLY A 59 12.12 10.46 17.15
CA GLY A 59 12.95 9.26 17.33
C GLY A 59 12.79 8.27 16.18
N ILE A 60 11.57 8.01 15.74
CA ILE A 60 11.29 7.13 14.59
C ILE A 60 11.86 7.74 13.29
N LEU A 61 11.57 9.02 13.02
CA LEU A 61 12.05 9.72 11.83
C LEU A 61 13.58 9.76 11.74
N LYS A 62 14.25 9.88 12.88
CA LYS A 62 15.72 9.84 12.97
C LYS A 62 16.29 8.50 12.48
N THR A 63 15.61 7.39 12.68
CA THR A 63 16.09 6.06 12.24
C THR A 63 16.22 5.95 10.71
N ILE A 64 15.47 6.80 9.99
CA ILE A 64 15.49 6.87 8.51
C ILE A 64 16.21 8.13 8.00
N GLY A 65 16.94 8.84 8.87
CA GLY A 65 17.76 9.98 8.49
C GLY A 65 17.06 11.35 8.47
N ILE A 66 15.78 11.43 8.88
CA ILE A 66 15.07 12.71 9.01
C ILE A 66 15.34 13.27 10.41
N THR A 67 16.22 14.28 10.47
CA THR A 67 16.68 14.89 11.73
C THR A 67 16.42 16.38 11.84
N ASP A 68 15.99 17.02 10.74
CA ASP A 68 15.67 18.44 10.71
C ASP A 68 14.41 18.73 11.54
N PRO A 69 14.50 19.63 12.57
CA PRO A 69 13.37 19.93 13.44
C PRO A 69 12.13 20.46 12.71
N ALA A 70 12.32 21.29 11.68
CA ALA A 70 11.19 21.84 10.92
C ALA A 70 10.46 20.76 10.13
N SER A 71 11.18 19.78 9.59
CA SER A 71 10.60 18.61 8.93
C SER A 71 9.82 17.73 9.93
N VAL A 72 10.35 17.50 11.13
CA VAL A 72 9.66 16.75 12.18
C VAL A 72 8.37 17.47 12.60
N ASP A 73 8.45 18.78 12.82
CA ASP A 73 7.28 19.60 13.18
C ASP A 73 6.19 19.53 12.11
N SER A 74 6.57 19.66 10.86
CA SER A 74 5.63 19.59 9.73
C SER A 74 4.96 18.22 9.60
N VAL A 75 5.72 17.13 9.73
CA VAL A 75 5.17 15.76 9.68
C VAL A 75 4.22 15.51 10.84
N TYR A 76 4.62 15.88 12.05
CA TYR A 76 3.80 15.68 13.25
C TYR A 76 2.48 16.46 13.17
N ALA A 77 2.55 17.76 12.81
CA ALA A 77 1.37 18.61 12.65
C ALA A 77 0.41 18.05 11.60
N TYR A 78 0.94 17.71 10.43
CA TYR A 78 0.15 17.18 9.34
C TYR A 78 -0.59 15.89 9.70
N LEU A 79 0.11 14.92 10.32
CA LEU A 79 -0.51 13.65 10.73
C LEU A 79 -1.53 13.85 11.86
N THR A 80 -1.29 14.79 12.78
CA THR A 80 -2.22 15.11 13.86
C THR A 80 -3.53 15.73 13.32
N GLU A 81 -3.45 16.53 12.27
CA GLU A 81 -4.62 17.20 11.66
C GLU A 81 -5.47 16.26 10.81
N GLU A 82 -4.85 15.21 10.22
CA GLU A 82 -5.49 14.33 9.23
C GLU A 82 -5.42 12.84 9.64
N PRO A 83 -6.14 12.42 10.69
CA PRO A 83 -6.10 11.03 11.18
C PRO A 83 -6.61 10.03 10.13
N CYS A 84 -5.97 8.87 10.06
CA CYS A 84 -6.30 7.77 9.15
C CYS A 84 -6.16 8.10 7.65
N SER A 85 -5.51 9.20 7.28
CA SER A 85 -5.31 9.58 5.88
C SER A 85 -4.42 8.60 5.13
N TYR A 86 -3.34 8.12 5.74
CA TYR A 86 -2.40 7.17 5.15
C TYR A 86 -2.79 5.70 5.35
N PRO A 87 -3.25 5.26 6.53
CA PRO A 87 -3.65 3.87 6.77
C PRO A 87 -4.69 3.36 5.78
N LYS A 88 -5.69 4.16 5.41
CA LYS A 88 -6.72 3.76 4.43
C LYS A 88 -6.14 3.35 3.06
N TYR A 89 -5.04 3.97 2.63
CA TYR A 89 -4.38 3.62 1.38
C TYR A 89 -3.43 2.44 1.55
N TYR A 90 -2.58 2.46 2.57
CA TYR A 90 -1.54 1.46 2.73
C TYR A 90 -2.09 0.14 3.27
N VAL A 91 -2.90 0.16 4.32
CA VAL A 91 -3.55 -1.05 4.84
C VAL A 91 -4.50 -1.64 3.80
N GLY A 92 -5.29 -0.79 3.10
CA GLY A 92 -6.13 -1.26 2.00
C GLY A 92 -5.34 -1.92 0.88
N TYR A 93 -4.14 -1.42 0.56
CA TYR A 93 -3.24 -2.07 -0.38
C TYR A 93 -2.77 -3.45 0.10
N LEU A 94 -2.35 -3.55 1.37
CA LEU A 94 -1.93 -4.83 1.96
C LEU A 94 -3.07 -5.86 1.97
N GLU A 95 -4.30 -5.42 2.26
CA GLU A 95 -5.48 -6.28 2.23
C GLU A 95 -5.78 -6.80 0.81
N ILE A 96 -5.61 -5.96 -0.23
CA ILE A 96 -5.75 -6.41 -1.64
C ILE A 96 -4.65 -7.42 -2.00
N LEU A 97 -3.40 -7.21 -1.56
CA LEU A 97 -2.33 -8.18 -1.79
C LEU A 97 -2.63 -9.52 -1.12
N LYS A 98 -3.09 -9.50 0.12
CA LYS A 98 -3.50 -10.71 0.84
C LYS A 98 -4.66 -11.42 0.15
N LEU A 99 -5.68 -10.68 -0.26
CA LEU A 99 -6.81 -11.23 -1.03
C LEU A 99 -6.36 -11.87 -2.35
N LYS A 100 -5.37 -11.27 -3.03
CA LYS A 100 -4.77 -11.83 -4.24
C LYS A 100 -4.06 -13.16 -3.94
N GLU A 101 -3.30 -13.25 -2.86
CA GLU A 101 -2.65 -14.50 -2.43
C GLU A 101 -3.68 -15.56 -2.11
N GLU A 102 -4.76 -15.22 -1.42
CA GLU A 102 -5.89 -16.12 -1.14
C GLU A 102 -6.54 -16.61 -2.45
N ALA A 103 -6.75 -15.72 -3.42
CA ALA A 103 -7.26 -16.08 -4.75
C ALA A 103 -6.32 -17.02 -5.51
N MET A 104 -5.00 -16.79 -5.45
CA MET A 104 -4.00 -17.68 -6.06
C MET A 104 -4.09 -19.10 -5.51
N VAL A 105 -4.29 -19.24 -4.21
CA VAL A 105 -4.42 -20.55 -3.55
C VAL A 105 -5.76 -21.21 -3.91
N LEU A 106 -6.86 -20.45 -3.90
CA LEU A 106 -8.20 -21.00 -4.13
C LEU A 106 -8.47 -21.36 -5.60
N TRP A 107 -7.95 -20.55 -6.52
CA TRP A 107 -8.21 -20.72 -7.96
C TRP A 107 -7.12 -21.54 -8.67
N GLU A 108 -6.00 -21.81 -8.00
CA GLU A 108 -4.90 -22.63 -8.50
C GLU A 108 -4.52 -22.32 -9.96
N LYS A 109 -4.71 -23.32 -10.86
CA LYS A 109 -4.42 -23.19 -12.30
C LYS A 109 -5.33 -22.20 -13.05
N ASP A 110 -6.49 -21.89 -12.48
CA ASP A 110 -7.46 -20.97 -13.07
C ASP A 110 -7.23 -19.53 -12.63
N PHE A 111 -6.22 -19.27 -11.79
CA PHE A 111 -5.82 -17.93 -11.41
C PHE A 111 -5.17 -17.18 -12.57
N SER A 112 -5.61 -15.94 -12.77
CA SER A 112 -4.89 -14.94 -13.56
C SER A 112 -5.10 -13.56 -12.95
N LEU A 113 -4.16 -12.64 -13.17
CA LEU A 113 -4.32 -11.24 -12.74
C LEU A 113 -5.58 -10.61 -13.36
N TYR A 114 -5.86 -10.93 -14.62
CA TYR A 114 -7.07 -10.45 -15.29
C TYR A 114 -8.33 -10.88 -14.54
N ARG A 115 -8.46 -12.17 -14.22
CA ARG A 115 -9.60 -12.73 -13.48
C ARG A 115 -9.72 -12.13 -12.08
N PHE A 116 -8.60 -11.94 -11.40
CA PHE A 116 -8.61 -11.30 -10.08
C PHE A 116 -9.06 -9.83 -10.16
N HIS A 117 -8.59 -9.08 -11.14
CA HIS A 117 -9.05 -7.69 -11.34
C HIS A 117 -10.51 -7.64 -11.76
N GLN A 118 -10.98 -8.55 -12.60
CA GLN A 118 -12.39 -8.67 -12.97
C GLN A 118 -13.26 -8.90 -11.73
N PHE A 119 -12.87 -9.86 -10.88
CA PHE A 119 -13.53 -10.10 -9.59
C PHE A 119 -13.66 -8.83 -8.75
N LEU A 120 -12.57 -8.09 -8.55
CA LEU A 120 -12.59 -6.85 -7.76
C LEU A 120 -13.52 -5.78 -8.36
N LEU A 121 -13.55 -5.67 -9.69
CA LEU A 121 -14.38 -4.69 -10.39
C LEU A 121 -15.86 -5.06 -10.38
N GLU A 122 -16.19 -6.34 -10.51
CA GLU A 122 -17.56 -6.86 -10.48
C GLU A 122 -18.16 -6.76 -9.07
N MET A 123 -17.35 -7.02 -8.03
CA MET A 123 -17.78 -6.85 -6.65
C MET A 123 -18.01 -5.38 -6.27
N GLY A 124 -17.29 -4.46 -6.94
CA GLY A 124 -17.40 -3.04 -6.65
C GLY A 124 -16.94 -2.67 -5.23
N PRO A 125 -17.45 -1.56 -4.66
CA PRO A 125 -17.10 -1.12 -3.31
C PRO A 125 -17.69 -2.09 -2.26
N ALA A 126 -16.85 -2.97 -1.72
CA ALA A 126 -17.19 -3.91 -0.66
C ALA A 126 -16.07 -3.94 0.40
N ASP A 127 -16.41 -4.32 1.63
CA ASP A 127 -15.40 -4.57 2.65
C ASP A 127 -14.64 -5.88 2.39
N PHE A 128 -13.44 -5.99 2.95
CA PHE A 128 -12.57 -7.14 2.70
C PHE A 128 -13.10 -8.46 3.23
N GLN A 129 -13.96 -8.45 4.25
CA GLN A 129 -14.58 -9.66 4.76
C GLN A 129 -15.59 -10.19 3.73
N SER A 130 -16.48 -9.35 3.23
CA SER A 130 -17.44 -9.70 2.17
C SER A 130 -16.73 -10.22 0.91
N LEU A 131 -15.61 -9.57 0.51
CA LEU A 131 -14.81 -10.05 -0.62
C LEU A 131 -14.27 -11.48 -0.38
N ARG A 132 -13.78 -11.78 0.83
CA ARG A 132 -13.29 -13.14 1.18
C ARG A 132 -14.39 -14.19 1.19
N GLU A 133 -15.61 -13.82 1.63
CA GLU A 133 -16.76 -14.73 1.63
C GLU A 133 -17.20 -15.13 0.21
N VAL A 134 -17.09 -14.20 -0.76
CA VAL A 134 -17.48 -14.44 -2.15
C VAL A 134 -16.35 -15.06 -2.98
N LEU A 135 -15.08 -14.85 -2.61
CA LEU A 135 -13.92 -15.31 -3.35
C LEU A 135 -13.95 -16.82 -3.73
N PRO A 136 -14.33 -17.75 -2.81
CA PRO A 136 -14.44 -19.16 -3.15
C PRO A 136 -15.56 -19.45 -4.15
N LEU A 137 -16.66 -18.69 -4.10
CA LEU A 137 -17.80 -18.87 -5.02
C LEU A 137 -17.42 -18.47 -6.45
N TYR A 138 -16.56 -17.48 -6.58
CA TYR A 138 -16.05 -17.01 -7.87
C TYR A 138 -15.05 -18.01 -8.51
N ALA A 139 -14.45 -18.89 -7.73
CA ALA A 139 -13.55 -19.92 -8.22
C ALA A 139 -14.27 -20.95 -9.12
N VAL A 140 -15.56 -21.18 -8.90
CA VAL A 140 -16.37 -22.26 -9.52
C VAL A 140 -17.11 -21.76 -10.78
N SER A 141 -17.10 -20.47 -11.04
CA SER A 141 -17.74 -19.84 -12.20
C SER A 141 -16.77 -19.70 -13.38
#